data_d0bd31a1a820e6997e58c609d7087442
#
_entry.id   d0bd31a1a820e6997e58c609d7087442
#
_cell.length_a   1.000
_cell.length_b   1.000
_cell.length_c   1.000
_cell.angle_alpha   90.00
_cell.angle_beta   90.00
_cell.angle_gamma   90.00
#
_symmetry.space_group_name_H-M   'P 1'
#
loop_
_entity.id
_entity.type
_entity.pdbx_description
1 polymer ?
#
loop_
_entity_poly.entity_id
_entity_poly.type
_entity_poly.pdbx_seq_one_letter_code
_entity_poly.pdbx_strand_id
1 'polypeptide(L)'
;RKPRARTNENIVNEIKFWIHKLGVNEFIFRDPVFSIDRKKTLELAELIIKEELDIRFTIETHLNNLDYELSSKLKEAGMFFIQCGVESVDQDVLNDAKRFSLKKADEVEKIEMLRGLGVKVMGMYILGYESDTRESCLATIEYAKKLNTNIAVFSVFTPYPGTPIFVSFKDRITATKFEEYNQWNPVFKHDNLSKDDIRSLLTFAFDSYYLNIKWFFKNFIQQLI
;
A
#
# COMPACT_ATOMS: atom_id res chain seq x y z
N ARG A 1 -1.64 16.07 -14.09
CA ARG A 1 -0.19 16.26 -14.34
C ARG A 1 0.35 14.99 -14.97
N LYS A 2 1.17 15.10 -16.03
CA LYS A 2 1.86 13.93 -16.58
C LYS A 2 2.97 13.50 -15.62
N PRO A 3 3.13 12.17 -15.36
CA PRO A 3 4.27 11.66 -14.59
C PRO A 3 5.58 12.06 -15.29
N ARG A 4 6.60 12.40 -14.51
CA ARG A 4 7.96 12.63 -14.99
C ARG A 4 8.80 11.49 -14.48
N ALA A 5 9.33 10.68 -15.39
CA ALA A 5 10.20 9.57 -15.05
C ALA A 5 11.65 9.89 -15.41
N ARG A 6 12.59 9.46 -14.61
CA ARG A 6 14.03 9.40 -14.90
C ARG A 6 14.29 8.31 -15.94
N THR A 7 15.42 8.33 -16.62
CA THR A 7 15.82 7.20 -17.45
C THR A 7 16.28 6.01 -16.57
N ASN A 8 16.15 4.80 -17.09
CA ASN A 8 16.54 3.58 -16.36
C ASN A 8 18.04 3.56 -16.08
N GLU A 9 18.85 4.04 -17.03
CA GLU A 9 20.33 4.18 -16.86
C GLU A 9 20.67 5.15 -15.73
N ASN A 10 19.93 6.26 -15.63
CA ASN A 10 20.15 7.24 -14.56
C ASN A 10 19.82 6.65 -13.17
N ILE A 11 18.76 5.85 -13.08
CA ILE A 11 18.38 5.14 -11.84
C ILE A 11 19.47 4.11 -11.47
N VAL A 12 19.89 3.28 -12.41
CA VAL A 12 20.91 2.26 -12.18
C VAL A 12 22.26 2.88 -11.81
N ASN A 13 22.65 3.97 -12.45
CA ASN A 13 23.88 4.68 -12.09
C ASN A 13 23.84 5.25 -10.67
N GLU A 14 22.69 5.75 -10.21
CA GLU A 14 22.52 6.19 -8.82
C GLU A 14 22.62 5.02 -7.84
N ILE A 15 21.99 3.87 -8.13
CA ILE A 15 22.11 2.67 -7.32
C ILE A 15 23.58 2.26 -7.20
N LYS A 16 24.32 2.14 -8.32
CA LYS A 16 25.75 1.83 -8.34
C LYS A 16 26.57 2.81 -7.51
N PHE A 17 26.28 4.11 -7.62
CA PHE A 17 26.95 5.14 -6.84
C PHE A 17 26.80 4.91 -5.33
N TRP A 18 25.60 4.60 -4.86
CA TRP A 18 25.35 4.39 -3.44
C TRP A 18 25.92 3.06 -2.93
N ILE A 19 25.87 2.00 -3.74
CA ILE A 19 26.57 0.74 -3.44
C ILE A 19 28.06 1.00 -3.23
N HIS A 20 28.70 1.67 -4.19
CA HIS A 20 30.13 1.94 -4.15
C HIS A 20 30.52 2.88 -3.01
N LYS A 21 29.73 3.94 -2.77
CA LYS A 21 30.06 4.97 -1.79
C LYS A 21 29.80 4.56 -0.35
N LEU A 22 28.72 3.81 -0.10
CA LEU A 22 28.23 3.49 1.26
C LEU A 22 28.12 2.00 1.55
N GLY A 23 28.32 1.11 0.57
CA GLY A 23 28.15 -0.33 0.73
C GLY A 23 26.71 -0.74 0.98
N VAL A 24 25.71 0.10 0.64
CA VAL A 24 24.29 -0.22 0.83
C VAL A 24 23.78 -1.10 -0.30
N ASN A 25 22.98 -2.08 0.02
CA ASN A 25 22.32 -2.97 -0.95
C ASN A 25 20.79 -3.03 -0.80
N GLU A 26 20.21 -2.27 0.13
CA GLU A 26 18.75 -2.17 0.28
C GLU A 26 18.25 -0.78 -0.12
N PHE A 27 17.20 -0.76 -0.98
CA PHE A 27 16.64 0.47 -1.55
C PHE A 27 15.12 0.50 -1.42
N ILE A 28 14.58 1.70 -1.30
CA ILE A 28 13.13 1.94 -1.35
C ILE A 28 12.84 2.89 -2.50
N PHE A 29 12.13 2.41 -3.52
CA PHE A 29 11.57 3.29 -4.55
C PHE A 29 10.35 4.01 -3.99
N ARG A 30 10.40 5.34 -3.95
CA ARG A 30 9.37 6.19 -3.32
C ARG A 30 8.31 6.69 -4.29
N ASP A 31 8.21 6.08 -5.45
CA ASP A 31 7.16 6.38 -6.42
C ASP A 31 5.83 5.78 -5.93
N PRO A 32 4.75 6.58 -5.79
CA PRO A 32 3.47 6.07 -5.27
C PRO A 32 2.80 5.04 -6.19
N VAL A 33 3.19 5.01 -7.47
CA VAL A 33 2.79 3.98 -8.44
C VAL A 33 4.00 3.62 -9.30
N PHE A 34 4.91 2.83 -8.74
CA PHE A 34 6.18 2.45 -9.38
C PHE A 34 5.99 1.83 -10.76
N SER A 35 5.04 0.93 -10.91
CA SER A 35 4.76 0.21 -12.17
C SER A 35 3.72 0.89 -13.07
N ILE A 36 3.61 2.23 -13.01
CA ILE A 36 2.66 2.99 -13.84
C ILE A 36 2.94 2.84 -15.35
N ASP A 37 4.21 2.69 -15.72
CA ASP A 37 4.66 2.37 -17.08
C ASP A 37 5.29 0.97 -17.04
N ARG A 38 4.47 -0.04 -17.38
CA ARG A 38 4.87 -1.44 -17.35
C ARG A 38 6.14 -1.72 -18.16
N LYS A 39 6.24 -1.14 -19.37
CA LYS A 39 7.39 -1.36 -20.25
C LYS A 39 8.68 -0.84 -19.63
N LYS A 40 8.67 0.40 -19.17
CA LYS A 40 9.82 1.01 -18.47
C LYS A 40 10.21 0.26 -17.21
N THR A 41 9.23 -0.22 -16.45
CA THR A 41 9.49 -0.98 -15.22
C THR A 41 10.15 -2.31 -15.53
N LEU A 42 9.71 -3.00 -16.59
CA LEU A 42 10.32 -4.24 -17.04
C LEU A 42 11.77 -4.01 -17.52
N GLU A 43 11.98 -2.99 -18.37
CA GLU A 43 13.32 -2.60 -18.83
C GLU A 43 14.27 -2.23 -17.67
N LEU A 44 13.76 -1.59 -16.60
CA LEU A 44 14.55 -1.31 -15.41
C LEU A 44 14.96 -2.58 -14.68
N ALA A 45 14.03 -3.51 -14.50
CA ALA A 45 14.33 -4.81 -13.88
C ALA A 45 15.38 -5.59 -14.69
N GLU A 46 15.22 -5.65 -15.99
CA GLU A 46 16.19 -6.29 -16.91
C GLU A 46 17.57 -5.63 -16.85
N LEU A 47 17.62 -4.31 -16.75
CA LEU A 47 18.89 -3.58 -16.63
C LEU A 47 19.58 -3.84 -15.29
N ILE A 48 18.85 -3.91 -14.17
CA ILE A 48 19.38 -4.28 -12.85
C ILE A 48 19.99 -5.68 -12.90
N ILE A 49 19.29 -6.65 -13.51
CA ILE A 49 19.76 -8.03 -13.69
C ILE A 49 21.00 -8.06 -14.55
N LYS A 50 20.98 -7.40 -15.72
CA LYS A 50 22.10 -7.34 -16.69
C LYS A 50 23.38 -6.78 -16.07
N GLU A 51 23.23 -5.79 -15.20
CA GLU A 51 24.34 -5.15 -14.47
C GLU A 51 24.79 -5.93 -13.23
N GLU A 52 24.20 -7.11 -13.00
CA GLU A 52 24.52 -8.04 -11.90
C GLU A 52 24.52 -7.35 -10.52
N LEU A 53 23.55 -6.41 -10.30
CA LEU A 53 23.48 -5.68 -9.04
C LEU A 53 22.85 -6.56 -7.97
N ASP A 54 23.63 -6.92 -6.95
CA ASP A 54 23.14 -7.64 -5.77
C ASP A 54 22.44 -6.65 -4.81
N ILE A 55 21.19 -6.36 -5.12
CA ILE A 55 20.36 -5.43 -4.35
C ILE A 55 19.05 -6.07 -3.91
N ARG A 56 18.48 -5.51 -2.85
CA ARG A 56 17.11 -5.76 -2.42
C ARG A 56 16.31 -4.48 -2.45
N PHE A 57 15.08 -4.51 -2.92
CA PHE A 57 14.29 -3.28 -2.95
C PHE A 57 12.81 -3.48 -2.68
N THR A 58 12.21 -2.37 -2.23
CA THR A 58 10.78 -2.24 -1.97
C THR A 58 10.17 -1.27 -2.97
N ILE A 59 8.95 -1.56 -3.42
CA ILE A 59 8.14 -0.68 -4.27
C ILE A 59 6.77 -0.42 -3.65
N GLU A 60 6.14 0.68 -4.07
CA GLU A 60 4.71 0.94 -3.86
C GLU A 60 4.01 1.00 -5.22
N THR A 61 2.93 0.27 -5.41
CA THR A 61 2.16 0.28 -6.66
C THR A 61 0.75 -0.29 -6.47
N HIS A 62 -0.10 -0.12 -7.48
CA HIS A 62 -1.40 -0.79 -7.54
C HIS A 62 -1.26 -2.24 -8.02
N LEU A 63 -1.98 -3.17 -7.40
CA LEU A 63 -1.97 -4.58 -7.78
C LEU A 63 -2.38 -4.82 -9.23
N ASN A 64 -3.25 -3.99 -9.81
CA ASN A 64 -3.67 -4.11 -11.20
C ASN A 64 -2.54 -3.87 -12.22
N ASN A 65 -1.48 -3.17 -11.82
CA ASN A 65 -0.32 -2.91 -12.69
C ASN A 65 0.69 -4.07 -12.70
N LEU A 66 0.41 -5.13 -11.95
CA LEU A 66 1.28 -6.30 -11.84
C LEU A 66 0.66 -7.49 -12.56
N ASP A 67 1.49 -8.21 -13.28
CA ASP A 67 1.24 -9.55 -13.79
C ASP A 67 2.40 -10.47 -13.40
N TYR A 68 2.30 -11.75 -13.71
CA TYR A 68 3.30 -12.73 -13.34
C TYR A 68 4.67 -12.42 -13.95
N GLU A 69 4.72 -12.07 -15.24
CA GLU A 69 5.97 -11.76 -15.94
C GLU A 69 6.72 -10.60 -15.27
N LEU A 70 6.05 -9.47 -15.09
CA LEU A 70 6.63 -8.29 -14.47
C LEU A 70 7.05 -8.57 -13.02
N SER A 71 6.18 -9.23 -12.25
CA SER A 71 6.46 -9.55 -10.84
C SER A 71 7.63 -10.51 -10.69
N SER A 72 7.74 -11.51 -11.57
CA SER A 72 8.86 -12.45 -11.61
C SER A 72 10.17 -11.75 -11.96
N LYS A 73 10.16 -10.84 -12.95
CA LYS A 73 11.34 -10.06 -13.31
C LYS A 73 11.78 -9.09 -12.23
N LEU A 74 10.83 -8.41 -11.59
CA LEU A 74 11.13 -7.56 -10.44
C LEU A 74 11.72 -8.36 -9.26
N LYS A 75 11.18 -9.58 -9.03
CA LYS A 75 11.74 -10.48 -8.01
C LYS A 75 13.16 -10.91 -8.34
N GLU A 76 13.45 -11.28 -9.59
CA GLU A 76 14.78 -11.62 -10.08
C GLU A 76 15.75 -10.44 -9.91
N ALA A 77 15.28 -9.21 -10.15
CA ALA A 77 16.04 -7.97 -9.96
C ALA A 77 16.26 -7.59 -8.47
N GLY A 78 15.65 -8.31 -7.51
CA GLY A 78 15.84 -8.09 -6.08
C GLY A 78 14.63 -7.53 -5.33
N MET A 79 13.45 -7.41 -5.96
CA MET A 79 12.24 -7.00 -5.24
C MET A 79 11.88 -8.03 -4.17
N PHE A 80 11.81 -7.62 -2.91
CA PHE A 80 11.48 -8.52 -1.81
C PHE A 80 10.20 -8.12 -1.06
N PHE A 81 9.75 -6.87 -1.25
CA PHE A 81 8.61 -6.34 -0.53
C PHE A 81 7.83 -5.35 -1.40
N ILE A 82 6.52 -5.40 -1.31
CA ILE A 82 5.61 -4.50 -2.01
C ILE A 82 4.58 -3.90 -1.07
N GLN A 83 4.30 -2.61 -1.25
CA GLN A 83 3.21 -1.88 -0.60
C GLN A 83 2.10 -1.66 -1.62
N CYS A 84 0.87 -2.04 -1.29
CA CYS A 84 -0.26 -1.87 -2.19
C CYS A 84 -1.52 -1.39 -1.47
N GLY A 85 -2.21 -0.42 -2.08
CA GLY A 85 -3.53 0.01 -1.63
C GLY A 85 -4.56 -1.07 -1.93
N VAL A 86 -5.26 -1.53 -0.89
CA VAL A 86 -6.47 -2.35 -0.96
C VAL A 86 -7.69 -1.47 -0.66
N GLU A 87 -7.47 -0.45 0.17
CA GLU A 87 -8.40 0.63 0.52
C GLU A 87 -9.58 0.13 1.36
N SER A 88 -10.71 -0.22 0.73
CA SER A 88 -11.91 -0.76 1.35
C SER A 88 -12.38 -2.03 0.63
N VAL A 89 -13.10 -2.91 1.31
CA VAL A 89 -13.79 -4.04 0.65
C VAL A 89 -15.09 -3.60 0.00
N ASP A 90 -15.68 -2.53 0.50
CA ASP A 90 -16.97 -2.02 0.04
C ASP A 90 -16.82 -1.23 -1.26
N GLN A 91 -17.42 -1.77 -2.34
CA GLN A 91 -17.30 -1.18 -3.67
C GLN A 91 -18.06 0.14 -3.79
N ASP A 92 -19.16 0.31 -3.08
CA ASP A 92 -19.95 1.53 -3.12
C ASP A 92 -19.20 2.66 -2.41
N VAL A 93 -18.55 2.38 -1.27
CA VAL A 93 -17.64 3.30 -0.59
C VAL A 93 -16.50 3.74 -1.51
N LEU A 94 -15.90 2.82 -2.26
CA LEU A 94 -14.80 3.14 -3.18
C LEU A 94 -15.29 3.96 -4.39
N ASN A 95 -16.48 3.65 -4.92
CA ASN A 95 -17.09 4.39 -6.02
C ASN A 95 -17.38 5.85 -5.60
N ASP A 96 -17.97 6.05 -4.42
CA ASP A 96 -18.24 7.37 -3.86
C ASP A 96 -16.95 8.17 -3.65
N ALA A 97 -15.92 7.51 -3.15
CA ALA A 97 -14.59 8.10 -2.98
C ALA A 97 -13.82 8.29 -4.29
N LYS A 98 -14.38 7.88 -5.44
CA LYS A 98 -13.72 7.89 -6.77
C LYS A 98 -12.38 7.17 -6.76
N ARG A 99 -12.31 6.06 -6.00
CA ARG A 99 -11.13 5.19 -5.93
C ARG A 99 -11.28 4.03 -6.89
N PHE A 100 -10.22 3.74 -7.62
CA PHE A 100 -10.16 2.53 -8.43
C PHE A 100 -9.87 1.33 -7.52
N SER A 101 -10.61 0.25 -7.71
CA SER A 101 -10.29 -1.03 -7.08
C SER A 101 -10.36 -2.17 -8.08
N LEU A 102 -9.61 -3.22 -7.82
CA LEU A 102 -9.76 -4.51 -8.48
C LEU A 102 -11.01 -5.22 -7.97
N LYS A 103 -11.50 -6.19 -8.75
CA LYS A 103 -12.43 -7.18 -8.20
C LYS A 103 -11.72 -7.94 -7.07
N LYS A 104 -12.43 -8.25 -6.01
CA LYS A 104 -11.83 -8.88 -4.82
C LYS A 104 -11.20 -10.26 -5.12
N ALA A 105 -11.75 -11.00 -6.09
CA ALA A 105 -11.13 -12.24 -6.56
C ALA A 105 -9.76 -12.01 -7.19
N ASP A 106 -9.63 -10.96 -8.02
CA ASP A 106 -8.37 -10.60 -8.69
C ASP A 106 -7.31 -10.11 -7.68
N GLU A 107 -7.73 -9.40 -6.62
CA GLU A 107 -6.83 -9.00 -5.51
C GLU A 107 -6.23 -10.22 -4.81
N VAL A 108 -7.07 -11.21 -4.48
CA VAL A 108 -6.62 -12.45 -3.85
C VAL A 108 -5.63 -13.19 -4.75
N GLU A 109 -5.96 -13.36 -6.03
CA GLU A 109 -5.09 -14.04 -7.01
C GLU A 109 -3.71 -13.36 -7.12
N LYS A 110 -3.69 -12.03 -7.23
CA LYS A 110 -2.42 -11.29 -7.32
C LYS A 110 -1.59 -11.37 -6.05
N ILE A 111 -2.20 -11.34 -4.88
CA ILE A 111 -1.49 -11.51 -3.61
C ILE A 111 -0.94 -12.93 -3.47
N GLU A 112 -1.68 -13.96 -3.89
CA GLU A 112 -1.18 -15.34 -3.91
C GLU A 112 -0.05 -15.52 -4.92
N MET A 113 -0.14 -14.90 -6.09
CA MET A 113 0.95 -14.87 -7.08
C MET A 113 2.24 -14.27 -6.49
N LEU A 114 2.16 -13.11 -5.84
CA LEU A 114 3.30 -12.46 -5.19
C LEU A 114 3.88 -13.33 -4.06
N ARG A 115 3.00 -13.96 -3.29
CA ARG A 115 3.39 -14.90 -2.23
C ARG A 115 4.12 -16.12 -2.80
N GLY A 116 3.62 -16.67 -3.91
CA GLY A 116 4.26 -17.79 -4.63
C GLY A 116 5.66 -17.45 -5.15
N LEU A 117 5.90 -16.17 -5.51
CA LEU A 117 7.21 -15.65 -5.89
C LEU A 117 8.12 -15.33 -4.67
N GLY A 118 7.64 -15.52 -3.44
CA GLY A 118 8.39 -15.18 -2.23
C GLY A 118 8.53 -13.67 -1.99
N VAL A 119 7.60 -12.85 -2.54
CA VAL A 119 7.52 -11.41 -2.29
C VAL A 119 6.61 -11.16 -1.11
N LYS A 120 7.09 -10.40 -0.12
CA LYS A 120 6.28 -9.97 1.03
C LYS A 120 5.37 -8.83 0.62
N VAL A 121 4.14 -8.82 1.14
CA VAL A 121 3.11 -7.84 0.79
C VAL A 121 2.65 -7.07 2.02
N MET A 122 2.59 -5.74 1.91
CA MET A 122 1.87 -4.85 2.81
C MET A 122 0.58 -4.41 2.15
N GLY A 123 -0.55 -4.74 2.77
CA GLY A 123 -1.87 -4.21 2.39
C GLY A 123 -2.15 -2.92 3.14
N MET A 124 -2.56 -1.87 2.44
CA MET A 124 -2.95 -0.59 3.04
C MET A 124 -4.47 -0.43 2.93
N TYR A 125 -5.11 -0.15 4.06
CA TYR A 125 -6.56 -0.04 4.21
C TYR A 125 -6.93 1.34 4.76
N ILE A 126 -8.06 1.88 4.33
CA ILE A 126 -8.57 3.16 4.81
C ILE A 126 -9.95 2.92 5.42
N LEU A 127 -10.16 3.44 6.62
CA LEU A 127 -11.43 3.42 7.35
C LEU A 127 -11.97 4.85 7.48
N GLY A 128 -13.30 4.98 7.50
CA GLY A 128 -13.96 6.26 7.68
C GLY A 128 -13.99 7.12 6.43
N TYR A 129 -14.13 6.53 5.24
CA TYR A 129 -14.56 7.25 4.04
C TYR A 129 -15.93 7.89 4.28
N GLU A 130 -16.29 8.92 3.53
CA GLU A 130 -17.51 9.71 3.73
C GLU A 130 -18.79 8.88 3.86
N SER A 131 -18.93 7.83 3.05
CA SER A 131 -20.10 6.92 3.05
C SER A 131 -19.93 5.70 3.96
N ASP A 132 -18.77 5.53 4.61
CA ASP A 132 -18.55 4.38 5.49
C ASP A 132 -19.57 4.33 6.63
N THR A 133 -19.94 3.10 6.97
CA THR A 133 -20.66 2.75 8.18
C THR A 133 -19.76 1.90 9.09
N ARG A 134 -20.21 1.61 10.29
CA ARG A 134 -19.50 0.68 11.18
C ARG A 134 -19.36 -0.70 10.54
N GLU A 135 -20.40 -1.15 9.87
CA GLU A 135 -20.48 -2.44 9.18
C GLU A 135 -19.48 -2.52 8.01
N SER A 136 -19.39 -1.48 7.17
CA SER A 136 -18.42 -1.46 6.03
C SER A 136 -16.98 -1.43 6.52
N CYS A 137 -16.69 -0.68 7.57
CA CYS A 137 -15.38 -0.68 8.21
C CYS A 137 -15.02 -2.07 8.78
N LEU A 138 -15.94 -2.72 9.50
CA LEU A 138 -15.72 -4.06 10.03
C LEU A 138 -15.53 -5.08 8.90
N ALA A 139 -16.30 -4.99 7.82
CA ALA A 139 -16.12 -5.83 6.64
C ALA A 139 -14.74 -5.67 6.01
N THR A 140 -14.22 -4.43 5.94
CA THR A 140 -12.87 -4.14 5.46
C THR A 140 -11.79 -4.76 6.37
N ILE A 141 -11.97 -4.69 7.69
CA ILE A 141 -11.06 -5.32 8.66
C ILE A 141 -11.05 -6.84 8.51
N GLU A 142 -12.21 -7.47 8.40
CA GLU A 142 -12.32 -8.92 8.20
C GLU A 142 -11.72 -9.34 6.85
N TYR A 143 -11.90 -8.53 5.82
CA TYR A 143 -11.27 -8.76 4.53
C TYR A 143 -9.74 -8.71 4.60
N ALA A 144 -9.18 -7.74 5.31
CA ALA A 144 -7.74 -7.65 5.56
C ALA A 144 -7.21 -8.93 6.24
N LYS A 145 -7.91 -9.43 7.25
CA LYS A 145 -7.57 -10.70 7.93
C LYS A 145 -7.65 -11.90 6.98
N LYS A 146 -8.62 -11.91 6.07
CA LYS A 146 -8.78 -12.96 5.06
C LYS A 146 -7.63 -12.93 4.04
N LEU A 147 -7.26 -11.75 3.54
CA LEU A 147 -6.12 -11.58 2.62
C LEU A 147 -4.80 -11.99 3.28
N ASN A 148 -4.69 -11.81 4.59
CA ASN A 148 -3.56 -12.26 5.39
C ASN A 148 -2.20 -11.88 4.75
N THR A 149 -2.03 -10.60 4.42
CA THR A 149 -0.75 -10.05 3.96
C THR A 149 0.32 -10.12 5.07
N ASN A 150 1.59 -9.91 4.75
CA ASN A 150 2.66 -9.94 5.76
C ASN A 150 2.51 -8.77 6.75
N ILE A 151 2.11 -7.61 6.23
CA ILE A 151 1.81 -6.41 7.03
C ILE A 151 0.46 -5.85 6.56
N ALA A 152 -0.35 -5.36 7.49
CA ALA A 152 -1.53 -4.56 7.20
C ALA A 152 -1.39 -3.20 7.89
N VAL A 153 -1.63 -2.13 7.15
CA VAL A 153 -1.68 -0.77 7.69
C VAL A 153 -3.10 -0.25 7.54
N PHE A 154 -3.68 0.18 8.64
CA PHE A 154 -4.99 0.81 8.66
C PHE A 154 -4.83 2.30 8.90
N SER A 155 -5.48 3.11 8.10
CA SER A 155 -5.45 4.57 8.18
C SER A 155 -6.86 5.12 8.24
N VAL A 156 -7.02 6.32 8.79
CA VAL A 156 -8.27 7.06 8.75
C VAL A 156 -8.30 7.93 7.49
N PHE A 157 -9.43 7.94 6.80
CA PHE A 157 -9.62 8.83 5.65
C PHE A 157 -9.38 10.28 6.04
N THR A 158 -8.41 10.92 5.37
CA THR A 158 -7.92 12.25 5.71
C THR A 158 -7.93 13.16 4.48
N PRO A 159 -8.90 14.09 4.37
CA PRO A 159 -8.88 15.14 3.37
C PRO A 159 -7.73 16.13 3.66
N TYR A 160 -6.61 16.00 2.94
CA TYR A 160 -5.43 16.85 3.17
C TYR A 160 -5.61 18.26 2.62
N PRO A 161 -5.18 19.31 3.36
CA PRO A 161 -5.13 20.67 2.86
C PRO A 161 -4.41 20.78 1.52
N GLY A 162 -4.96 21.58 0.62
CA GLY A 162 -4.42 21.76 -0.75
C GLY A 162 -4.87 20.72 -1.77
N THR A 163 -5.69 19.74 -1.38
CA THR A 163 -6.30 18.77 -2.30
C THR A 163 -7.73 19.17 -2.69
N PRO A 164 -8.23 18.76 -3.88
CA PRO A 164 -9.63 18.99 -4.25
C PRO A 164 -10.62 18.42 -3.23
N ILE A 165 -10.32 17.25 -2.64
CA ILE A 165 -11.16 16.63 -1.64
C ILE A 165 -11.24 17.46 -0.36
N PHE A 166 -10.19 18.17 0.04
CA PHE A 166 -10.23 19.07 1.18
C PHE A 166 -11.24 20.21 0.95
N VAL A 167 -11.33 20.72 -0.28
CA VAL A 167 -12.28 21.80 -0.61
C VAL A 167 -13.72 21.34 -0.43
N SER A 168 -14.07 20.11 -0.83
CA SER A 168 -15.42 19.56 -0.64
C SER A 168 -15.77 19.28 0.82
N PHE A 169 -14.77 19.08 1.69
CA PHE A 169 -14.95 18.84 3.12
C PHE A 169 -14.78 20.08 3.99
N LYS A 170 -14.51 21.27 3.41
CA LYS A 170 -14.08 22.47 4.13
C LYS A 170 -14.97 22.82 5.32
N ASP A 171 -16.30 22.79 5.13
CA ASP A 171 -17.27 23.17 6.17
C ASP A 171 -17.47 22.09 7.25
N ARG A 172 -16.92 20.91 7.03
CA ARG A 172 -16.98 19.74 7.94
C ARG A 172 -15.66 19.50 8.66
N ILE A 173 -14.57 20.17 8.27
CA ILE A 173 -13.26 20.03 8.92
C ILE A 173 -13.35 20.44 10.38
N THR A 174 -12.83 19.61 11.25
CA THR A 174 -12.80 19.84 12.70
C THR A 174 -11.37 19.96 13.25
N ALA A 175 -10.37 19.63 12.43
CA ALA A 175 -8.97 19.83 12.79
C ALA A 175 -8.64 21.33 12.85
N THR A 176 -7.93 21.73 13.90
CA THR A 176 -7.50 23.11 14.14
C THR A 176 -6.00 23.31 13.95
N LYS A 177 -5.25 22.19 13.92
CA LYS A 177 -3.79 22.16 13.78
C LYS A 177 -3.37 21.25 12.65
N PHE A 178 -2.25 21.59 12.00
CA PHE A 178 -1.73 20.80 10.89
C PHE A 178 -1.29 19.39 11.30
N GLU A 179 -0.80 19.22 12.52
CA GLU A 179 -0.34 17.95 13.09
C GLU A 179 -1.46 16.90 13.24
N GLU A 180 -2.72 17.34 13.22
CA GLU A 180 -3.87 16.45 13.27
C GLU A 180 -4.06 15.65 11.99
N TYR A 181 -3.51 16.14 10.84
CA TYR A 181 -3.60 15.47 9.54
C TYR A 181 -2.54 14.36 9.38
N ASN A 182 -2.58 13.38 10.27
CA ASN A 182 -1.57 12.31 10.38
C ASN A 182 -2.07 10.91 10.02
N GLN A 183 -3.26 10.79 9.43
CA GLN A 183 -3.92 9.52 9.06
C GLN A 183 -4.37 8.63 10.24
N TRP A 184 -4.18 9.08 11.48
CA TRP A 184 -4.59 8.37 12.69
C TRP A 184 -5.76 9.06 13.39
N ASN A 185 -5.99 10.34 13.07
CA ASN A 185 -7.04 11.15 13.67
C ASN A 185 -8.16 11.44 12.67
N PRO A 186 -9.45 11.32 13.09
CA PRO A 186 -10.57 11.83 12.32
C PRO A 186 -10.52 13.37 12.30
N VAL A 187 -10.36 13.97 11.12
CA VAL A 187 -10.17 15.42 10.95
C VAL A 187 -11.41 16.16 10.47
N PHE A 188 -12.52 15.45 10.24
CA PHE A 188 -13.78 16.04 9.81
C PHE A 188 -14.98 15.42 10.52
N LYS A 189 -16.13 16.11 10.48
CA LYS A 189 -17.41 15.58 10.97
C LYS A 189 -17.94 14.57 9.97
N HIS A 190 -18.01 13.32 10.38
CA HIS A 190 -18.58 12.21 9.60
C HIS A 190 -20.09 12.10 9.86
N ASP A 191 -20.87 11.66 8.86
CA ASP A 191 -22.33 11.58 9.00
C ASP A 191 -22.77 10.32 9.75
N ASN A 192 -22.08 9.20 9.57
CA ASN A 192 -22.46 7.89 10.10
C ASN A 192 -21.63 7.46 11.32
N LEU A 193 -20.45 8.06 11.55
CA LEU A 193 -19.50 7.62 12.57
C LEU A 193 -19.06 8.80 13.44
N SER A 194 -19.04 8.62 14.74
CA SER A 194 -18.39 9.55 15.65
C SER A 194 -16.86 9.44 15.57
N LYS A 195 -16.15 10.44 16.09
CA LYS A 195 -14.68 10.38 16.19
C LYS A 195 -14.23 9.18 17.03
N ASP A 196 -14.96 8.85 18.06
CA ASP A 196 -14.63 7.73 18.97
C ASP A 196 -14.95 6.39 18.31
N ASP A 197 -15.99 6.29 17.45
CA ASP A 197 -16.23 5.11 16.64
C ASP A 197 -15.04 4.84 15.71
N ILE A 198 -14.57 5.86 14.97
CA ILE A 198 -13.45 5.71 14.04
C ILE A 198 -12.17 5.30 14.79
N ARG A 199 -11.88 5.91 15.94
CA ARG A 199 -10.72 5.54 16.77
C ARG A 199 -10.81 4.12 17.30
N SER A 200 -11.99 3.71 17.76
CA SER A 200 -12.21 2.36 18.25
C SER A 200 -12.08 1.32 17.14
N LEU A 201 -12.59 1.62 15.93
CA LEU A 201 -12.44 0.78 14.75
C LEU A 201 -10.98 0.65 14.33
N LEU A 202 -10.23 1.74 14.36
CA LEU A 202 -8.80 1.73 14.03
C LEU A 202 -8.01 0.86 15.02
N THR A 203 -8.24 1.03 16.32
CA THR A 203 -7.61 0.18 17.35
C THR A 203 -7.99 -1.28 17.15
N PHE A 204 -9.27 -1.57 16.98
CA PHE A 204 -9.77 -2.92 16.73
C PHE A 204 -9.16 -3.55 15.48
N ALA A 205 -8.93 -2.75 14.41
CA ALA A 205 -8.31 -3.23 13.18
C ALA A 205 -6.90 -3.76 13.42
N PHE A 206 -6.05 -2.99 14.11
CA PHE A 206 -4.70 -3.43 14.45
C PHE A 206 -4.71 -4.62 15.41
N ASP A 207 -5.48 -4.56 16.48
CA ASP A 207 -5.54 -5.62 17.49
C ASP A 207 -6.02 -6.93 16.86
N SER A 208 -7.13 -6.90 16.12
CA SER A 208 -7.70 -8.10 15.52
C SER A 208 -6.84 -8.71 14.40
N TYR A 209 -6.05 -7.89 13.70
CA TYR A 209 -5.14 -8.35 12.67
C TYR A 209 -3.89 -9.01 13.27
N TYR A 210 -3.20 -8.31 14.17
CA TYR A 210 -1.89 -8.73 14.67
C TYR A 210 -1.96 -9.70 15.86
N LEU A 211 -3.03 -9.66 16.66
CA LEU A 211 -3.29 -10.65 17.70
C LEU A 211 -3.94 -11.92 17.16
N ASN A 212 -4.07 -12.04 15.84
CA ASN A 212 -4.59 -13.24 15.18
C ASN A 212 -3.55 -14.35 15.18
N ILE A 213 -3.91 -15.51 15.74
CA ILE A 213 -3.02 -16.67 15.87
C ILE A 213 -2.49 -17.16 14.50
N LYS A 214 -3.29 -17.08 13.43
CA LYS A 214 -2.89 -17.47 12.07
C LYS A 214 -1.81 -16.54 11.52
N TRP A 215 -1.93 -15.22 11.77
CA TRP A 215 -0.93 -14.25 11.39
C TRP A 215 0.37 -14.49 12.14
N PHE A 216 0.27 -14.73 13.47
CA PHE A 216 1.43 -15.01 14.33
C PHE A 216 2.22 -16.22 13.83
N PHE A 217 1.58 -17.36 13.64
CA PHE A 217 2.26 -18.58 13.17
C PHE A 217 2.88 -18.40 11.79
N LYS A 218 2.20 -17.73 10.86
CA LYS A 218 2.72 -17.48 9.51
C LYS A 218 3.97 -16.61 9.49
N ASN A 219 3.96 -15.52 10.24
CA ASN A 219 5.01 -14.50 10.14
C ASN A 219 6.14 -14.71 11.16
N PHE A 220 5.87 -15.31 12.31
CA PHE A 220 6.87 -15.55 13.36
C PHE A 220 7.71 -16.81 13.07
N ILE A 221 7.09 -17.88 12.61
CA ILE A 221 7.81 -19.13 12.29
C ILE A 221 8.71 -18.95 11.07
N GLN A 222 8.30 -18.17 10.07
CA GLN A 222 9.14 -17.85 8.91
C GLN A 222 10.39 -17.02 9.24
N GLN A 223 10.48 -16.43 10.43
CA GLN A 223 11.69 -15.72 10.88
C GLN A 223 12.65 -16.62 11.68
N LEU A 224 12.21 -17.82 12.04
CA LEU A 224 13.01 -18.80 12.81
C LEU A 224 13.63 -19.90 11.93
N ILE A 225 13.29 -19.91 10.64
CA ILE A 225 13.85 -20.79 9.61
C ILE A 225 14.66 -19.95 8.62
#